data_7de18fb79e8fb700f63b74fb11940413
#
_entry.id   7de18fb79e8fb700f63b74fb11940413
#
_cell.length_a   1.000
_cell.length_b   1.000
_cell.length_c   1.000
_cell.angle_alpha   90.00
_cell.angle_beta   90.00
_cell.angle_gamma   90.00
#
_symmetry.space_group_name_H-M   'P 1'
#
loop_
_entity.id
_entity.type
_entity.pdbx_description
1 polymer ?
#
loop_
_entity_poly.entity_id
_entity_poly.type
_entity_poly.pdbx_seq_one_letter_code
_entity_poly.pdbx_strand_id
1 'polypeptide(L)'
;MISLIQASTATPKTRFSTTELVASMMHKLSPELINTICTLGVENRYSAMDNYAEFLNGAPMNATSSTTDLGVNAARKCIEDWGGDPSQIGLLVAATNTPDHMLPCLASEVMGRTHGLLPRSLSTVNMQSQGCSVMLKSVEVAQWYLAANPGKLAIVLMSEAHTPLVAPLVREEYYGFREIARMRKNDRLTDAEFEQQRTETTLAIQSMLFGDGAVALLLGQDISGKPSFGPIAHLTNDSPDDVNLLRMISNSSHPALNGKPQYFMRPAVPARGAHYALATVNDVLHNPNSPVSDLSQVDDCLIHTGSKKILDGVCFQLQLATDSTKVHNSYDVLENYGNLSSASTGFMLARKTEWAGPAMVVGFGVGFTASAGLMSVN
;
A
#
# COMPACT_ATOMS: atom_id res chain seq x y z
N MET A 1 0.16 22.07 -14.18
CA MET A 1 0.53 20.82 -13.46
C MET A 1 -0.09 20.79 -12.08
N ILE A 2 -0.15 19.64 -11.41
CA ILE A 2 -0.68 19.53 -10.05
C ILE A 2 0.49 19.43 -9.06
N SER A 3 0.53 20.35 -8.11
CA SER A 3 1.63 20.47 -7.15
C SER A 3 1.27 19.83 -5.81
N LEU A 4 2.22 19.13 -5.19
CA LEU A 4 2.12 18.62 -3.82
C LEU A 4 2.49 19.75 -2.85
N ILE A 5 1.51 20.27 -2.14
CA ILE A 5 1.69 21.37 -1.19
C ILE A 5 2.18 20.83 0.16
N GLN A 6 1.52 19.77 0.64
CA GLN A 6 1.78 19.12 1.92
C GLN A 6 1.50 17.62 1.83
N ALA A 7 2.28 16.81 2.53
CA ALA A 7 2.04 15.40 2.76
C ALA A 7 2.20 15.08 4.24
N SER A 8 1.23 14.42 4.85
CA SER A 8 1.30 14.04 6.26
C SER A 8 0.79 12.64 6.47
N THR A 9 1.44 11.90 7.37
CA THR A 9 1.11 10.50 7.68
C THR A 9 0.52 10.36 9.07
N ALA A 10 -0.26 9.31 9.25
CA ALA A 10 -0.71 8.83 10.55
C ALA A 10 -0.48 7.32 10.65
N THR A 11 0.00 6.87 11.81
CA THR A 11 0.15 5.46 12.16
C THR A 11 -0.59 5.17 13.46
N PRO A 12 -0.98 3.93 13.74
CA PRO A 12 -1.35 3.52 15.08
C PRO A 12 -0.23 3.81 16.09
N LYS A 13 -0.56 3.77 17.38
CA LYS A 13 0.43 3.98 18.45
C LYS A 13 1.34 2.77 18.64
N THR A 14 0.78 1.57 18.49
CA THR A 14 1.47 0.33 18.80
C THR A 14 2.30 -0.13 17.61
N ARG A 15 3.54 -0.50 17.89
CA ARG A 15 4.53 -0.99 16.91
C ARG A 15 5.02 -2.36 17.35
N PHE A 16 5.15 -3.28 16.41
CA PHE A 16 5.69 -4.62 16.62
C PHE A 16 6.89 -4.86 15.70
N SER A 17 7.94 -5.49 16.25
CA SER A 17 9.02 -6.01 15.40
C SER A 17 8.67 -7.40 14.84
N THR A 18 9.25 -7.74 13.70
CA THR A 18 9.15 -9.10 13.15
C THR A 18 9.74 -10.11 14.10
N THR A 19 10.83 -9.77 14.80
CA THR A 19 11.48 -10.66 15.79
C THR A 19 10.54 -11.00 16.95
N GLU A 20 9.83 -10.01 17.52
CA GLU A 20 8.85 -10.25 18.58
C GLU A 20 7.69 -11.14 18.12
N LEU A 21 7.13 -10.86 16.95
CA LEU A 21 6.03 -11.66 16.40
C LEU A 21 6.46 -13.09 16.08
N VAL A 22 7.62 -13.28 15.47
CA VAL A 22 8.17 -14.63 15.22
C VAL A 22 8.46 -15.36 16.51
N ALA A 23 9.06 -14.70 17.51
CA ALA A 23 9.34 -15.31 18.81
C ALA A 23 8.06 -15.77 19.52
N SER A 24 6.97 -14.98 19.45
CA SER A 24 5.69 -15.35 20.06
C SER A 24 5.03 -16.57 19.42
N MET A 25 5.40 -16.90 18.15
CA MET A 25 4.81 -18.00 17.37
C MET A 25 5.82 -19.06 16.94
N MET A 26 7.06 -19.00 17.42
CA MET A 26 8.15 -19.91 17.03
C MET A 26 7.78 -21.39 17.16
N HIS A 27 6.96 -21.75 18.14
CA HIS A 27 6.50 -23.11 18.37
C HIS A 27 5.51 -23.64 17.34
N LYS A 28 4.98 -22.76 16.46
CA LYS A 28 4.01 -23.11 15.41
C LYS A 28 4.59 -22.98 14.00
N LEU A 29 5.67 -22.23 13.81
CA LEU A 29 6.23 -21.93 12.50
C LEU A 29 7.38 -22.87 12.16
N SER A 30 7.32 -23.49 10.99
CA SER A 30 8.47 -24.30 10.51
C SER A 30 9.72 -23.44 10.27
N PRO A 31 10.93 -24.00 10.34
CA PRO A 31 12.16 -23.26 10.04
C PRO A 31 12.18 -22.58 8.66
N GLU A 32 11.59 -23.23 7.65
CA GLU A 32 11.47 -22.64 6.29
C GLU A 32 10.55 -21.43 6.29
N LEU A 33 9.43 -21.51 6.99
CA LEU A 33 8.48 -20.39 7.08
C LEU A 33 9.05 -19.22 7.88
N ILE A 34 9.74 -19.50 9.00
CA ILE A 34 10.49 -18.49 9.76
C ILE A 34 11.50 -17.77 8.85
N ASN A 35 12.31 -18.52 8.11
CA ASN A 35 13.27 -17.93 7.17
C ASN A 35 12.57 -17.08 6.09
N THR A 36 11.44 -17.54 5.57
CA THR A 36 10.65 -16.78 4.60
C THR A 36 10.18 -15.46 5.19
N ILE A 37 9.64 -15.48 6.41
CA ILE A 37 9.17 -14.28 7.14
C ILE A 37 10.33 -13.31 7.40
N CYS A 38 11.45 -13.79 7.90
CA CYS A 38 12.62 -12.96 8.18
C CYS A 38 13.24 -12.33 6.92
N THR A 39 12.96 -12.89 5.74
CA THR A 39 13.43 -12.36 4.44
C THR A 39 12.42 -11.49 3.70
N LEU A 40 11.25 -11.18 4.31
CA LEU A 40 10.26 -10.27 3.72
C LEU A 40 10.75 -8.82 3.59
N GLY A 41 11.77 -8.44 4.35
CA GLY A 41 12.32 -7.09 4.39
C GLY A 41 11.56 -6.16 5.34
N VAL A 42 10.75 -6.71 6.25
CA VAL A 42 9.99 -5.96 7.26
C VAL A 42 10.61 -6.21 8.63
N GLU A 43 11.25 -5.21 9.20
CA GLU A 43 11.72 -5.28 10.58
C GLU A 43 10.64 -4.87 11.57
N ASN A 44 9.89 -3.84 11.21
CA ASN A 44 8.86 -3.26 12.08
C ASN A 44 7.58 -2.98 11.31
N ARG A 45 6.46 -2.96 12.04
CA ARG A 45 5.16 -2.52 11.55
C ARG A 45 4.34 -1.88 12.66
N TYR A 46 3.48 -0.96 12.28
CA TYR A 46 2.45 -0.42 13.16
C TYR A 46 1.19 -1.25 13.04
N SER A 47 0.49 -1.43 14.16
CA SER A 47 -0.74 -2.22 14.21
C SER A 47 -1.87 -1.42 14.85
N ALA A 48 -3.04 -1.46 14.22
CA ALA A 48 -4.28 -0.95 14.77
C ALA A 48 -4.80 -1.76 15.98
N MET A 49 -4.09 -2.84 16.34
CA MET A 49 -4.33 -3.66 17.53
C MET A 49 -3.19 -3.53 18.52
N ASP A 50 -3.51 -3.31 19.81
CA ASP A 50 -2.50 -3.26 20.87
C ASP A 50 -1.97 -4.64 21.27
N ASN A 51 -2.73 -5.70 21.01
CA ASN A 51 -2.41 -7.08 21.35
C ASN A 51 -2.19 -7.96 20.11
N TYR A 52 -1.50 -7.43 19.08
CA TYR A 52 -1.38 -8.15 17.81
C TYR A 52 -0.70 -9.53 17.97
N ALA A 53 0.37 -9.62 18.76
CA ALA A 53 1.08 -10.88 18.99
C ALA A 53 0.18 -11.94 19.69
N GLU A 54 -0.57 -11.54 20.71
CA GLU A 54 -1.51 -12.40 21.44
C GLU A 54 -2.70 -12.77 20.55
N PHE A 55 -3.19 -11.81 19.74
CA PHE A 55 -4.26 -12.07 18.76
C PHE A 55 -3.85 -13.13 17.74
N LEU A 56 -2.64 -13.05 17.20
CA LEU A 56 -2.13 -14.08 16.28
C LEU A 56 -2.08 -15.47 16.93
N ASN A 57 -1.91 -15.54 18.24
CA ASN A 57 -1.97 -16.76 19.03
C ASN A 57 -3.38 -17.18 19.49
N GLY A 58 -4.42 -16.47 19.07
CA GLY A 58 -5.81 -16.82 19.32
C GLY A 58 -6.52 -16.03 20.42
N ALA A 59 -5.86 -15.01 21.00
CA ALA A 59 -6.53 -14.09 21.92
C ALA A 59 -7.60 -13.26 21.21
N PRO A 60 -8.62 -12.76 21.91
CA PRO A 60 -9.59 -11.82 21.36
C PRO A 60 -8.90 -10.56 20.82
N MET A 61 -9.43 -10.00 19.73
CA MET A 61 -8.94 -8.76 19.12
C MET A 61 -9.14 -7.57 20.06
N ASN A 62 -8.08 -6.78 20.26
CA ASN A 62 -8.13 -5.47 20.91
C ASN A 62 -7.72 -4.38 19.91
N ALA A 63 -8.65 -3.97 19.04
CA ALA A 63 -8.43 -2.90 18.07
C ALA A 63 -8.57 -1.53 18.74
N THR A 64 -7.56 -0.68 18.57
CA THR A 64 -7.47 0.68 19.15
C THR A 64 -7.54 1.77 18.09
N SER A 65 -7.49 1.38 16.82
CA SER A 65 -7.66 2.27 15.67
C SER A 65 -8.38 1.53 14.55
N SER A 66 -9.01 2.29 13.67
CA SER A 66 -9.65 1.79 12.45
C SER A 66 -9.04 2.47 11.21
N THR A 67 -9.38 1.98 10.03
CA THR A 67 -9.05 2.65 8.77
C THR A 67 -9.54 4.09 8.75
N THR A 68 -10.75 4.33 9.24
CA THR A 68 -11.31 5.68 9.34
C THR A 68 -10.57 6.56 10.34
N ASP A 69 -10.20 6.03 11.52
CA ASP A 69 -9.44 6.79 12.52
C ASP A 69 -8.09 7.27 11.96
N LEU A 70 -7.37 6.38 11.28
CA LEU A 70 -6.09 6.70 10.64
C LEU A 70 -6.26 7.75 9.56
N GLY A 71 -7.29 7.60 8.70
CA GLY A 71 -7.60 8.56 7.65
C GLY A 71 -7.94 9.95 8.18
N VAL A 72 -8.77 10.04 9.22
CA VAL A 72 -9.10 11.30 9.90
C VAL A 72 -7.85 11.95 10.49
N ASN A 73 -6.99 11.17 11.14
CA ASN A 73 -5.76 11.68 11.75
C ASN A 73 -4.77 12.20 10.70
N ALA A 74 -4.60 11.49 9.58
CA ALA A 74 -3.74 11.93 8.49
C ALA A 74 -4.28 13.21 7.83
N ALA A 75 -5.59 13.28 7.55
CA ALA A 75 -6.22 14.47 6.96
C ALA A 75 -6.12 15.68 7.90
N ARG A 76 -6.40 15.51 9.19
CA ARG A 76 -6.27 16.56 10.22
C ARG A 76 -4.84 17.07 10.27
N LYS A 77 -3.88 16.17 10.42
CA LYS A 77 -2.47 16.53 10.48
C LYS A 77 -2.01 17.25 9.21
N CYS A 78 -2.45 16.81 8.03
CA CYS A 78 -2.11 17.46 6.77
C CYS A 78 -2.59 18.90 6.69
N ILE A 79 -3.79 19.18 7.17
CA ILE A 79 -4.39 20.54 7.21
C ILE A 79 -3.65 21.40 8.25
N GLU A 80 -3.37 20.86 9.43
CA GLU A 80 -2.64 21.55 10.50
C GLU A 80 -1.20 21.88 10.08
N ASP A 81 -0.48 20.93 9.50
CA ASP A 81 0.90 21.12 9.00
C ASP A 81 0.95 22.15 7.84
N TRP A 82 -0.08 22.19 7.00
CA TRP A 82 -0.21 23.20 5.94
C TRP A 82 -0.47 24.60 6.48
N GLY A 83 -1.33 24.74 7.49
CA GLY A 83 -1.61 26.00 8.17
C GLY A 83 -2.39 27.05 7.36
N GLY A 84 -2.92 26.69 6.18
CA GLY A 84 -3.71 27.58 5.33
C GLY A 84 -5.20 27.52 5.64
N ASP A 85 -6.02 28.20 4.83
CA ASP A 85 -7.47 28.27 5.00
C ASP A 85 -8.17 27.00 4.45
N PRO A 86 -8.75 26.14 5.30
CA PRO A 86 -9.44 24.93 4.85
C PRO A 86 -10.63 25.18 3.91
N SER A 87 -11.18 26.39 3.86
CA SER A 87 -12.28 26.76 2.95
C SER A 87 -11.87 26.67 1.46
N GLN A 88 -10.57 26.69 1.18
CA GLN A 88 -10.02 26.50 -0.15
C GLN A 88 -10.09 25.05 -0.62
N ILE A 89 -10.24 24.08 0.29
CA ILE A 89 -10.30 22.66 -0.06
C ILE A 89 -11.70 22.37 -0.63
N GLY A 90 -11.71 22.00 -1.92
CA GLY A 90 -12.94 21.74 -2.65
C GLY A 90 -13.19 20.27 -2.99
N LEU A 91 -12.17 19.40 -2.80
CA LEU A 91 -12.26 17.97 -3.10
C LEU A 91 -11.56 17.13 -2.03
N LEU A 92 -12.21 16.03 -1.64
CA LEU A 92 -11.61 14.90 -0.93
C LEU A 92 -11.70 13.65 -1.80
N VAL A 93 -10.56 13.09 -2.24
CA VAL A 93 -10.47 11.75 -2.82
C VAL A 93 -9.95 10.82 -1.74
N ALA A 94 -10.77 9.89 -1.26
CA ALA A 94 -10.37 8.91 -0.25
C ALA A 94 -10.27 7.52 -0.86
N ALA A 95 -9.16 6.82 -0.60
CA ALA A 95 -8.89 5.49 -1.11
C ALA A 95 -8.56 4.50 0.01
N THR A 96 -9.08 3.28 -0.09
CA THR A 96 -8.76 2.17 0.81
C THR A 96 -9.03 0.81 0.16
N ASN A 97 -8.25 -0.20 0.55
CA ASN A 97 -8.53 -1.61 0.30
C ASN A 97 -9.07 -2.33 1.55
N THR A 98 -9.08 -1.63 2.69
CA THR A 98 -9.44 -2.16 4.02
C THR A 98 -10.53 -1.31 4.69
N PRO A 99 -11.70 -1.13 4.06
CA PRO A 99 -12.75 -0.30 4.63
C PRO A 99 -13.28 -0.89 5.94
N ASP A 100 -13.57 -0.01 6.92
CA ASP A 100 -14.20 -0.43 8.16
C ASP A 100 -15.63 -0.94 7.93
N HIS A 101 -16.33 -0.32 6.96
CA HIS A 101 -17.69 -0.65 6.57
C HIS A 101 -17.83 -0.70 5.05
N MET A 102 -18.76 -1.51 4.58
CA MET A 102 -19.15 -1.47 3.16
C MET A 102 -19.91 -0.16 2.84
N LEU A 103 -20.72 0.31 3.78
CA LEU A 103 -21.48 1.56 3.78
C LEU A 103 -21.54 2.12 5.20
N PRO A 104 -21.33 3.43 5.42
CA PRO A 104 -20.87 4.41 4.44
C PRO A 104 -19.41 4.18 3.99
N CYS A 105 -19.01 4.83 2.89
CA CYS A 105 -17.64 4.74 2.39
C CYS A 105 -16.68 5.61 3.20
N LEU A 106 -15.36 5.34 3.05
CA LEU A 106 -14.30 6.07 3.79
C LEU A 106 -14.40 7.59 3.65
N ALA A 107 -14.66 8.11 2.44
CA ALA A 107 -14.80 9.56 2.23
C ALA A 107 -15.93 10.16 3.10
N SER A 108 -17.09 9.47 3.18
CA SER A 108 -18.23 9.92 4.00
C SER A 108 -17.91 9.84 5.50
N GLU A 109 -17.24 8.79 5.94
CA GLU A 109 -16.79 8.62 7.34
C GLU A 109 -15.83 9.74 7.75
N VAL A 110 -14.81 10.00 6.92
CA VAL A 110 -13.83 11.08 7.14
C VAL A 110 -14.55 12.44 7.22
N MET A 111 -15.47 12.70 6.29
CA MET A 111 -16.28 13.91 6.31
C MET A 111 -17.11 14.04 7.60
N GLY A 112 -17.70 12.96 8.06
CA GLY A 112 -18.45 12.94 9.33
C GLY A 112 -17.61 13.36 10.53
N ARG A 113 -16.37 12.85 10.61
CA ARG A 113 -15.47 13.03 11.75
C ARG A 113 -14.56 14.27 11.66
N THR A 114 -14.54 14.95 10.54
CA THR A 114 -13.83 16.22 10.33
C THR A 114 -14.74 17.43 10.35
N HIS A 115 -15.86 17.36 11.09
CA HIS A 115 -16.77 18.49 11.28
C HIS A 115 -16.02 19.67 11.90
N GLY A 116 -16.20 20.87 11.30
CA GLY A 116 -15.49 22.09 11.70
C GLY A 116 -14.07 22.23 11.14
N LEU A 117 -13.52 21.19 10.51
CA LEU A 117 -12.20 21.21 9.88
C LEU A 117 -12.29 21.32 8.35
N LEU A 118 -13.14 20.50 7.71
CA LEU A 118 -13.35 20.52 6.27
C LEU A 118 -14.70 21.15 5.90
N PRO A 119 -14.77 21.92 4.78
CA PRO A 119 -16.03 22.47 4.29
C PRO A 119 -17.05 21.36 4.01
N ARG A 120 -18.29 21.53 4.48
CA ARG A 120 -19.37 20.53 4.21
C ARG A 120 -19.80 20.49 2.75
N SER A 121 -19.48 21.52 1.98
CA SER A 121 -19.81 21.65 0.55
C SER A 121 -18.74 21.11 -0.39
N LEU A 122 -17.61 20.58 0.11
CA LEU A 122 -16.59 20.00 -0.78
C LEU A 122 -17.13 18.73 -1.46
N SER A 123 -16.63 18.46 -2.67
CA SER A 123 -16.92 17.23 -3.39
C SER A 123 -16.17 16.06 -2.78
N THR A 124 -16.76 14.87 -2.77
CA THR A 124 -16.12 13.66 -2.31
C THR A 124 -16.07 12.60 -3.42
N VAL A 125 -14.94 11.92 -3.54
CA VAL A 125 -14.76 10.73 -4.38
C VAL A 125 -14.19 9.62 -3.51
N ASN A 126 -14.77 8.41 -3.58
CA ASN A 126 -14.26 7.25 -2.85
C ASN A 126 -13.73 6.20 -3.83
N MET A 127 -12.49 5.81 -3.67
CA MET A 127 -11.79 4.83 -4.52
C MET A 127 -11.47 3.57 -3.72
N GLN A 128 -12.47 2.74 -3.52
CA GLN A 128 -12.34 1.50 -2.75
C GLN A 128 -11.93 0.32 -3.63
N SER A 129 -11.08 -0.57 -3.09
CA SER A 129 -10.69 -1.83 -3.73
C SER A 129 -10.00 -1.67 -5.10
N GLN A 130 -9.22 -0.61 -5.27
CA GLN A 130 -8.46 -0.32 -6.50
C GLN A 130 -7.01 -0.83 -6.45
N GLY A 131 -6.63 -1.55 -5.37
CA GLY A 131 -5.28 -2.07 -5.17
C GLY A 131 -4.25 -1.01 -4.76
N CYS A 132 -2.99 -1.42 -4.72
CA CYS A 132 -1.91 -0.59 -4.18
C CYS A 132 -1.43 0.51 -5.15
N SER A 133 -1.87 0.52 -6.42
CA SER A 133 -1.56 1.55 -7.42
C SER A 133 -2.48 2.76 -7.39
N VAL A 134 -3.50 2.78 -6.50
CA VAL A 134 -4.59 3.75 -6.51
C VAL A 134 -4.17 5.20 -6.24
N MET A 135 -3.02 5.42 -5.59
CA MET A 135 -2.56 6.78 -5.26
C MET A 135 -2.48 7.69 -6.49
N LEU A 136 -1.77 7.26 -7.54
CA LEU A 136 -1.62 8.09 -8.76
C LEU A 136 -2.93 8.24 -9.52
N LYS A 137 -3.82 7.23 -9.50
CA LYS A 137 -5.18 7.38 -10.03
C LYS A 137 -5.98 8.44 -9.26
N SER A 138 -5.83 8.47 -7.93
CA SER A 138 -6.47 9.48 -7.08
C SER A 138 -5.92 10.89 -7.33
N VAL A 139 -4.62 11.00 -7.57
CA VAL A 139 -3.97 12.27 -7.99
C VAL A 139 -4.52 12.74 -9.33
N GLU A 140 -4.72 11.86 -10.29
CA GLU A 140 -5.29 12.22 -11.60
C GLU A 140 -6.75 12.69 -11.48
N VAL A 141 -7.56 12.05 -10.63
CA VAL A 141 -8.92 12.53 -10.31
C VAL A 141 -8.88 13.94 -9.70
N ALA A 142 -7.94 14.18 -8.79
CA ALA A 142 -7.74 15.52 -8.22
C ALA A 142 -7.30 16.53 -9.29
N GLN A 143 -6.45 16.12 -10.24
CA GLN A 143 -6.02 16.96 -11.36
C GLN A 143 -7.19 17.40 -12.24
N TRP A 144 -8.10 16.49 -12.60
CA TRP A 144 -9.29 16.82 -13.37
C TRP A 144 -10.20 17.82 -12.65
N TYR A 145 -10.40 17.60 -11.33
CA TYR A 145 -11.20 18.52 -10.52
C TYR A 145 -10.57 19.92 -10.45
N LEU A 146 -9.27 20.00 -10.17
CA LEU A 146 -8.56 21.27 -10.01
C LEU A 146 -8.47 22.05 -11.33
N ALA A 147 -8.35 21.37 -12.47
CA ALA A 147 -8.42 22.02 -13.78
C ALA A 147 -9.77 22.69 -14.06
N ALA A 148 -10.86 22.12 -13.54
CA ALA A 148 -12.21 22.68 -13.66
C ALA A 148 -12.55 23.71 -12.55
N ASN A 149 -11.76 23.78 -11.47
CA ASN A 149 -12.01 24.62 -10.29
C ASN A 149 -10.74 25.40 -9.89
N PRO A 150 -10.33 26.41 -10.69
CA PRO A 150 -9.13 27.21 -10.40
C PRO A 150 -9.16 27.84 -9.01
N GLY A 151 -8.02 27.80 -8.32
CA GLY A 151 -7.87 28.34 -6.96
C GLY A 151 -8.41 27.45 -5.84
N LYS A 152 -8.99 26.29 -6.14
CA LYS A 152 -9.32 25.28 -5.15
C LYS A 152 -8.13 24.35 -4.88
N LEU A 153 -8.20 23.65 -3.74
CA LEU A 153 -7.27 22.61 -3.33
C LEU A 153 -8.01 21.26 -3.24
N ALA A 154 -7.25 20.18 -3.31
CA ALA A 154 -7.76 18.83 -3.16
C ALA A 154 -6.95 18.04 -2.11
N ILE A 155 -7.61 17.23 -1.30
CA ILE A 155 -6.98 16.22 -0.46
C ILE A 155 -7.12 14.87 -1.15
N VAL A 156 -5.99 14.17 -1.34
CA VAL A 156 -5.91 12.76 -1.70
C VAL A 156 -5.48 12.00 -0.46
N LEU A 157 -6.35 11.11 0.01
CA LEU A 157 -6.20 10.37 1.26
C LEU A 157 -6.14 8.86 0.96
N MET A 158 -5.08 8.18 1.38
CA MET A 158 -5.01 6.71 1.42
C MET A 158 -4.96 6.27 2.88
N SER A 159 -5.80 5.32 3.26
CA SER A 159 -5.87 4.82 4.63
C SER A 159 -6.08 3.30 4.66
N GLU A 160 -5.23 2.60 5.40
CA GLU A 160 -5.21 1.14 5.44
C GLU A 160 -5.00 0.63 6.87
N ALA A 161 -5.84 -0.32 7.30
CA ALA A 161 -5.68 -1.09 8.52
C ALA A 161 -5.81 -2.58 8.19
N HIS A 162 -4.69 -3.23 7.90
CA HIS A 162 -4.64 -4.64 7.52
C HIS A 162 -4.61 -5.58 8.72
N THR A 163 -3.96 -5.18 9.82
CA THR A 163 -3.76 -6.08 10.96
C THR A 163 -5.08 -6.53 11.60
N PRO A 164 -6.15 -5.73 11.68
CA PRO A 164 -7.45 -6.21 12.16
C PRO A 164 -8.17 -7.16 11.20
N LEU A 165 -7.75 -7.21 9.93
CA LEU A 165 -8.37 -8.08 8.93
C LEU A 165 -7.76 -9.48 8.84
N VAL A 166 -6.55 -9.69 9.39
CA VAL A 166 -5.94 -11.02 9.40
C VAL A 166 -6.69 -11.97 10.35
N ALA A 167 -6.65 -13.26 10.06
CA ALA A 167 -7.15 -14.27 10.97
C ALA A 167 -6.05 -14.70 11.96
N PRO A 168 -6.39 -15.13 13.19
CA PRO A 168 -5.42 -15.68 14.11
C PRO A 168 -4.83 -16.99 13.59
N LEU A 169 -3.56 -17.24 13.89
CA LEU A 169 -2.82 -18.45 13.53
C LEU A 169 -3.02 -19.52 14.60
N VAL A 170 -4.15 -20.23 14.53
CA VAL A 170 -4.60 -21.15 15.60
C VAL A 170 -4.21 -22.60 15.41
N ARG A 171 -3.55 -22.97 14.29
CA ARG A 171 -3.03 -24.32 14.08
C ARG A 171 -1.78 -24.57 14.93
N GLU A 172 -1.51 -25.85 15.14
CA GLU A 172 -0.31 -26.30 15.82
C GLU A 172 0.96 -26.08 14.98
N GLU A 173 0.84 -26.22 13.64
CA GLU A 173 1.98 -26.08 12.73
C GLU A 173 1.60 -25.34 11.42
N TYR A 174 2.52 -24.48 10.98
CA TYR A 174 2.51 -23.77 9.70
C TYR A 174 3.81 -24.04 8.95
N TYR A 175 3.70 -24.43 7.67
CA TYR A 175 4.83 -24.83 6.84
C TYR A 175 5.16 -23.79 5.78
N GLY A 176 6.41 -23.78 5.29
CA GLY A 176 6.82 -23.01 4.12
C GLY A 176 6.29 -23.61 2.81
N PHE A 177 6.26 -22.83 1.74
CA PHE A 177 5.75 -23.28 0.44
C PHE A 177 6.51 -24.48 -0.14
N ARG A 178 7.85 -24.55 0.07
CA ARG A 178 8.67 -25.68 -0.41
C ARG A 178 8.42 -26.95 0.40
N GLU A 179 8.18 -26.82 1.70
CA GLU A 179 7.83 -27.97 2.56
C GLU A 179 6.49 -28.55 2.12
N ILE A 180 5.47 -27.73 1.92
CA ILE A 180 4.15 -28.15 1.45
C ILE A 180 4.27 -28.83 0.08
N ALA A 181 5.05 -28.26 -0.85
CA ALA A 181 5.28 -28.85 -2.17
C ALA A 181 5.97 -30.23 -2.08
N ARG A 182 6.93 -30.41 -1.16
CA ARG A 182 7.57 -31.72 -0.90
C ARG A 182 6.58 -32.72 -0.30
N MET A 183 5.73 -32.28 0.66
CA MET A 183 4.70 -33.15 1.24
C MET A 183 3.74 -33.63 0.16
N ARG A 184 3.30 -32.74 -0.74
CA ARG A 184 2.43 -33.12 -1.88
C ARG A 184 3.11 -34.10 -2.84
N LYS A 185 4.37 -33.84 -3.19
CA LYS A 185 5.17 -34.73 -4.07
C LYS A 185 5.34 -36.15 -3.51
N ASN A 186 5.37 -36.27 -2.18
CA ASN A 186 5.55 -37.54 -1.46
C ASN A 186 4.20 -38.16 -1.05
N ASP A 187 3.10 -37.77 -1.69
CA ASP A 187 1.72 -38.25 -1.44
C ASP A 187 1.25 -38.16 0.04
N ARG A 188 1.84 -37.21 0.80
CA ARG A 188 1.44 -36.96 2.19
C ARG A 188 0.27 -35.97 2.34
N LEU A 189 -0.16 -35.35 1.23
CA LEU A 189 -1.26 -34.40 1.17
C LEU A 189 -2.15 -34.73 -0.02
N THR A 190 -3.42 -34.68 0.18
CA THR A 190 -4.43 -34.59 -0.90
C THR A 190 -4.38 -33.21 -1.56
N ASP A 191 -5.02 -33.03 -2.72
CA ASP A 191 -5.11 -31.73 -3.38
C ASP A 191 -5.80 -30.69 -2.50
N ALA A 192 -6.86 -31.07 -1.79
CA ALA A 192 -7.58 -30.20 -0.89
C ALA A 192 -6.70 -29.74 0.30
N GLU A 193 -5.98 -30.65 0.93
CA GLU A 193 -5.05 -30.34 2.03
C GLU A 193 -3.89 -29.47 1.56
N PHE A 194 -3.37 -29.72 0.35
CA PHE A 194 -2.32 -28.90 -0.24
C PHE A 194 -2.77 -27.44 -0.43
N GLU A 195 -3.94 -27.20 -1.03
CA GLU A 195 -4.46 -25.85 -1.22
C GLU A 195 -4.82 -25.18 0.10
N GLN A 196 -5.30 -25.94 1.08
CA GLN A 196 -5.57 -25.43 2.42
C GLN A 196 -4.28 -24.98 3.11
N GLN A 197 -3.22 -25.80 3.12
CA GLN A 197 -1.94 -25.42 3.71
C GLN A 197 -1.29 -24.23 3.00
N ARG A 198 -1.41 -24.14 1.67
CA ARG A 198 -0.96 -22.96 0.92
C ARG A 198 -1.68 -21.69 1.37
N THR A 199 -2.99 -21.78 1.58
CA THR A 199 -3.79 -20.65 2.08
C THR A 199 -3.31 -20.21 3.47
N GLU A 200 -3.04 -21.15 4.34
CA GLU A 200 -2.57 -20.90 5.71
C GLU A 200 -1.15 -20.34 5.77
N THR A 201 -0.26 -20.84 4.91
CA THR A 201 1.08 -20.25 4.74
C THR A 201 0.99 -18.80 4.26
N THR A 202 0.10 -18.55 3.30
CA THR A 202 -0.14 -17.18 2.81
C THR A 202 -0.67 -16.28 3.91
N LEU A 203 -1.59 -16.77 4.75
CA LEU A 203 -2.12 -16.05 5.91
C LEU A 203 -0.99 -15.70 6.91
N ALA A 204 -0.12 -16.67 7.25
CA ALA A 204 1.01 -16.44 8.12
C ALA A 204 1.99 -15.40 7.56
N ILE A 205 2.26 -15.43 6.26
CA ILE A 205 3.11 -14.43 5.59
C ILE A 205 2.44 -13.06 5.60
N GLN A 206 1.15 -12.95 5.30
CA GLN A 206 0.41 -11.68 5.31
C GLN A 206 0.41 -11.03 6.68
N SER A 207 0.20 -11.80 7.76
CA SER A 207 0.23 -11.29 9.12
C SER A 207 1.61 -10.71 9.51
N MET A 208 2.67 -11.13 8.83
CA MET A 208 4.04 -10.64 9.04
C MET A 208 4.51 -9.60 8.02
N LEU A 209 3.74 -9.37 6.95
CA LEU A 209 4.10 -8.45 5.87
C LEU A 209 3.44 -7.08 6.02
N PHE A 210 2.14 -7.06 6.28
CA PHE A 210 1.37 -5.82 6.30
C PHE A 210 1.55 -5.03 7.59
N GLY A 211 1.46 -3.71 7.46
CA GLY A 211 1.32 -2.74 8.54
C GLY A 211 0.15 -1.80 8.26
N ASP A 212 -0.17 -0.97 9.24
CA ASP A 212 -1.31 -0.06 9.22
C ASP A 212 -0.85 1.39 9.20
N GLY A 213 -1.50 2.21 8.39
CA GLY A 213 -1.19 3.62 8.30
C GLY A 213 -2.03 4.35 7.26
N ALA A 214 -2.04 5.67 7.37
CA ALA A 214 -2.70 6.56 6.43
C ALA A 214 -1.80 7.71 6.01
N VAL A 215 -2.01 8.22 4.80
CA VAL A 215 -1.33 9.41 4.29
C VAL A 215 -2.33 10.32 3.60
N ALA A 216 -2.24 11.60 3.87
CA ALA A 216 -2.98 12.65 3.19
C ALA A 216 -2.02 13.53 2.40
N LEU A 217 -2.34 13.76 1.13
CA LEU A 217 -1.63 14.66 0.22
C LEU A 217 -2.54 15.84 -0.08
N LEU A 218 -2.09 17.06 0.23
CA LEU A 218 -2.76 18.30 -0.17
C LEU A 218 -2.20 18.76 -1.51
N LEU A 219 -3.05 18.91 -2.48
CA LEU A 219 -2.72 19.21 -3.86
C LEU A 219 -3.33 20.54 -4.30
N GLY A 220 -2.59 21.28 -5.13
CA GLY A 220 -3.04 22.51 -5.76
C GLY A 220 -2.52 22.62 -7.19
N GLN A 221 -3.08 23.53 -7.97
CA GLN A 221 -2.65 23.72 -9.34
C GLN A 221 -1.51 24.74 -9.42
N ASP A 222 -0.42 24.38 -10.10
CA ASP A 222 0.70 25.25 -10.50
C ASP A 222 1.28 26.11 -9.34
N ILE A 223 1.54 25.47 -8.20
CA ILE A 223 2.12 26.13 -7.01
C ILE A 223 3.64 26.23 -7.16
N SER A 224 4.13 27.46 -7.29
CA SER A 224 5.57 27.75 -7.47
C SER A 224 6.44 27.19 -6.35
N GLY A 225 7.58 26.58 -6.70
CA GLY A 225 8.56 26.03 -5.75
C GLY A 225 8.09 24.75 -5.03
N LYS A 226 6.95 24.16 -5.45
CA LYS A 226 6.47 22.89 -4.93
C LYS A 226 6.70 21.78 -5.96
N PRO A 227 7.00 20.54 -5.51
CA PRO A 227 7.09 19.40 -6.41
C PRO A 227 5.73 19.16 -7.07
N SER A 228 5.77 18.93 -8.37
CA SER A 228 4.56 18.77 -9.19
C SER A 228 4.56 17.42 -9.89
N PHE A 229 3.39 16.80 -9.99
CA PHE A 229 3.18 15.60 -10.79
C PHE A 229 3.20 15.98 -12.28
N GLY A 230 4.06 15.30 -13.03
CA GLY A 230 4.15 15.35 -14.48
C GLY A 230 3.29 14.27 -15.13
N PRO A 231 3.76 13.62 -16.21
CA PRO A 231 3.06 12.52 -16.84
C PRO A 231 2.79 11.37 -15.86
N ILE A 232 1.57 10.83 -15.94
CA ILE A 232 1.14 9.64 -15.24
C ILE A 232 0.72 8.59 -16.27
N ALA A 233 1.06 7.33 -16.06
CA ALA A 233 0.65 6.20 -16.90
C ALA A 233 0.02 5.10 -16.03
N HIS A 234 -0.94 4.40 -16.62
CA HIS A 234 -1.65 3.29 -15.97
C HIS A 234 -1.69 2.08 -16.89
N LEU A 235 -1.59 0.89 -16.30
CA LEU A 235 -1.81 -0.38 -16.97
C LEU A 235 -2.72 -1.26 -16.11
N THR A 236 -3.78 -1.81 -16.70
CA THR A 236 -4.75 -2.66 -15.98
C THR A 236 -5.08 -3.87 -16.83
N ASN A 237 -4.90 -5.07 -16.25
CA ASN A 237 -5.20 -6.35 -16.87
C ASN A 237 -4.64 -6.47 -18.31
N ASP A 238 -3.33 -6.31 -18.43
CA ASP A 238 -2.57 -6.49 -19.68
C ASP A 238 -2.85 -7.86 -20.36
N SER A 239 -3.16 -8.85 -19.54
CA SER A 239 -3.72 -10.13 -19.99
C SER A 239 -5.06 -10.40 -19.28
N PRO A 240 -6.05 -11.04 -19.95
CA PRO A 240 -7.34 -11.36 -19.32
C PRO A 240 -7.24 -12.17 -18.02
N ASP A 241 -6.22 -13.00 -17.88
CA ASP A 241 -6.01 -13.84 -16.71
C ASP A 241 -5.38 -13.09 -15.53
N ASP A 242 -4.83 -11.90 -15.75
CA ASP A 242 -4.11 -11.13 -14.74
C ASP A 242 -5.02 -10.67 -13.58
N VAL A 243 -6.32 -10.50 -13.83
CA VAL A 243 -7.32 -10.26 -12.77
C VAL A 243 -7.34 -11.34 -11.68
N ASN A 244 -6.85 -12.54 -12.00
CA ASN A 244 -6.80 -13.68 -11.08
C ASN A 244 -5.47 -13.84 -10.35
N LEU A 245 -4.48 -12.98 -10.62
CA LEU A 245 -3.13 -13.08 -10.04
C LEU A 245 -3.11 -12.78 -8.56
N LEU A 246 -3.88 -11.77 -8.15
CA LEU A 246 -3.95 -11.30 -6.79
C LEU A 246 -5.39 -10.87 -6.47
N ARG A 247 -5.98 -11.49 -5.48
CA ARG A 247 -7.36 -11.20 -5.05
C ARG A 247 -7.41 -11.08 -3.54
N MET A 248 -8.20 -10.15 -3.05
CA MET A 248 -8.64 -10.14 -1.66
C MET A 248 -10.01 -10.79 -1.62
N ILE A 249 -10.10 -11.98 -1.05
CA ILE A 249 -11.36 -12.73 -0.92
C ILE A 249 -11.92 -12.58 0.48
N SER A 250 -13.24 -12.51 0.60
CA SER A 250 -13.94 -12.62 1.86
C SER A 250 -14.46 -14.04 2.08
N ASN A 251 -14.96 -14.29 3.23
CA ASN A 251 -15.26 -15.55 3.84
C ASN A 251 -16.26 -16.50 3.15
N SER A 252 -17.21 -15.97 2.39
CA SER A 252 -18.32 -16.81 1.89
C SER A 252 -17.88 -17.98 1.00
N SER A 253 -16.68 -17.89 0.43
CA SER A 253 -16.11 -18.92 -0.44
C SER A 253 -14.91 -19.67 0.17
N HIS A 254 -14.49 -19.34 1.40
CA HIS A 254 -13.33 -19.95 2.04
C HIS A 254 -13.52 -20.14 3.56
N PRO A 255 -14.03 -21.30 3.99
CA PRO A 255 -14.29 -21.57 5.43
C PRO A 255 -13.10 -21.42 6.35
N ALA A 256 -11.88 -21.68 5.86
CA ALA A 256 -10.64 -21.54 6.63
C ALA A 256 -10.36 -20.10 7.09
N LEU A 257 -10.99 -19.09 6.49
CA LEU A 257 -10.77 -17.69 6.83
C LEU A 257 -11.66 -17.16 7.97
N ASN A 258 -12.61 -17.97 8.47
CA ASN A 258 -13.50 -17.59 9.58
C ASN A 258 -14.09 -16.17 9.44
N GLY A 259 -14.54 -15.80 8.25
CA GLY A 259 -15.11 -14.48 8.02
C GLY A 259 -14.10 -13.37 7.72
N LYS A 260 -12.83 -13.63 7.79
CA LYS A 260 -11.79 -12.63 7.56
C LYS A 260 -11.39 -12.55 6.09
N PRO A 261 -11.25 -11.36 5.51
CA PRO A 261 -10.70 -11.22 4.17
C PRO A 261 -9.21 -11.60 4.16
N GLN A 262 -8.76 -12.17 3.06
CA GLN A 262 -7.36 -12.55 2.85
C GLN A 262 -6.94 -12.30 1.42
N TYR A 263 -5.69 -11.91 1.22
CA TYR A 263 -5.07 -11.88 -0.10
C TYR A 263 -4.74 -13.28 -0.59
N PHE A 264 -5.23 -13.58 -1.77
CA PHE A 264 -4.89 -14.76 -2.55
C PHE A 264 -3.85 -14.37 -3.59
N MET A 265 -2.68 -15.01 -3.59
CA MET A 265 -1.58 -14.65 -4.45
C MET A 265 -1.12 -15.86 -5.26
N ARG A 266 -1.08 -15.72 -6.59
CA ARG A 266 -0.48 -16.71 -7.47
C ARG A 266 1.04 -16.55 -7.53
N PRO A 267 1.81 -17.62 -7.79
CA PRO A 267 3.28 -17.56 -7.88
C PRO A 267 3.81 -16.57 -8.94
N ALA A 268 3.01 -16.25 -9.96
CA ALA A 268 3.40 -15.31 -11.02
C ALA A 268 3.36 -13.84 -10.60
N VAL A 269 2.78 -13.48 -9.45
CA VAL A 269 2.62 -12.09 -9.00
C VAL A 269 3.94 -11.30 -8.99
N PRO A 270 5.08 -11.79 -8.48
CA PRO A 270 6.31 -11.02 -8.49
C PRO A 270 6.79 -10.67 -9.90
N ALA A 271 6.77 -11.65 -10.83
CA ALA A 271 7.20 -11.43 -12.21
C ALA A 271 6.25 -10.51 -12.97
N ARG A 272 4.93 -10.69 -12.80
CA ARG A 272 3.94 -9.81 -13.44
C ARG A 272 3.97 -8.40 -12.85
N GLY A 273 4.13 -8.25 -11.53
CA GLY A 273 4.32 -6.94 -10.89
C GLY A 273 5.49 -6.17 -11.45
N ALA A 274 6.63 -6.84 -11.64
CA ALA A 274 7.82 -6.24 -12.24
C ALA A 274 7.60 -5.86 -13.73
N HIS A 275 6.90 -6.70 -14.51
CA HIS A 275 6.51 -6.38 -15.89
C HIS A 275 5.61 -5.14 -15.96
N TYR A 276 4.57 -5.07 -15.13
CA TYR A 276 3.65 -3.93 -15.10
C TYR A 276 4.35 -2.63 -14.67
N ALA A 277 5.25 -2.72 -13.68
CA ALA A 277 6.05 -1.58 -13.26
C ALA A 277 6.94 -1.07 -14.41
N LEU A 278 7.64 -1.98 -15.12
CA LEU A 278 8.46 -1.62 -16.27
C LEU A 278 7.63 -0.97 -17.39
N ALA A 279 6.48 -1.56 -17.73
CA ALA A 279 5.62 -1.05 -18.80
C ALA A 279 5.15 0.38 -18.49
N THR A 280 4.61 0.61 -17.28
CA THR A 280 4.11 1.95 -16.89
C THR A 280 5.24 2.98 -16.76
N VAL A 281 6.42 2.59 -16.27
CA VAL A 281 7.60 3.48 -16.23
C VAL A 281 8.03 3.88 -17.64
N ASN A 282 8.09 2.92 -18.57
CA ASN A 282 8.41 3.21 -19.97
C ASN A 282 7.41 4.17 -20.60
N ASP A 283 6.10 3.98 -20.35
CA ASP A 283 5.07 4.88 -20.87
C ASP A 283 5.24 6.32 -20.35
N VAL A 284 5.66 6.48 -19.08
CA VAL A 284 5.97 7.81 -18.52
C VAL A 284 7.23 8.39 -19.16
N LEU A 285 8.31 7.61 -19.31
CA LEU A 285 9.56 8.09 -19.91
C LEU A 285 9.42 8.45 -21.39
N HIS A 286 8.59 7.72 -22.15
CA HIS A 286 8.32 7.99 -23.56
C HIS A 286 7.20 9.02 -23.78
N ASN A 287 6.57 9.54 -22.73
CA ASN A 287 5.54 10.57 -22.88
C ASN A 287 6.17 11.85 -23.43
N PRO A 288 5.59 12.49 -24.50
CA PRO A 288 6.15 13.71 -25.09
C PRO A 288 6.32 14.88 -24.10
N ASN A 289 5.56 14.87 -23.01
CA ASN A 289 5.64 15.89 -21.95
C ASN A 289 6.56 15.47 -20.79
N SER A 290 7.27 14.35 -20.91
CA SER A 290 8.22 13.93 -19.88
C SER A 290 9.50 14.77 -19.98
N PRO A 291 9.97 15.40 -18.88
CA PRO A 291 11.23 16.12 -18.86
C PRO A 291 12.45 15.19 -18.78
N VAL A 292 12.24 13.89 -18.60
CA VAL A 292 13.28 12.85 -18.55
C VAL A 292 12.93 11.71 -19.51
N SER A 293 13.93 11.13 -20.13
CA SER A 293 13.78 10.01 -21.07
C SER A 293 14.37 8.69 -20.57
N ASP A 294 15.04 8.74 -19.41
CA ASP A 294 15.71 7.58 -18.84
C ASP A 294 15.78 7.69 -17.30
N LEU A 295 15.77 6.55 -16.59
CA LEU A 295 15.85 6.51 -15.12
C LEU A 295 17.20 6.97 -14.55
N SER A 296 18.26 7.08 -15.37
CA SER A 296 19.51 7.70 -14.91
C SER A 296 19.35 9.18 -14.56
N GLN A 297 18.40 9.85 -15.21
CA GLN A 297 18.06 11.28 -15.02
C GLN A 297 17.12 11.51 -13.81
N VAL A 298 16.70 10.45 -13.13
CA VAL A 298 15.81 10.50 -11.97
C VAL A 298 16.64 10.33 -10.69
N ASP A 299 16.40 11.15 -9.69
CA ASP A 299 17.11 11.08 -8.41
C ASP A 299 16.55 10.01 -7.48
N ASP A 300 15.23 9.82 -7.49
CA ASP A 300 14.53 8.85 -6.65
C ASP A 300 13.57 7.99 -7.45
N CYS A 301 13.48 6.71 -7.07
CA CYS A 301 12.46 5.78 -7.52
C CYS A 301 11.66 5.29 -6.31
N LEU A 302 10.47 5.82 -6.12
CA LEU A 302 9.56 5.52 -5.01
C LEU A 302 8.64 4.36 -5.43
N ILE A 303 9.07 3.14 -5.15
CA ILE A 303 8.44 1.90 -5.64
C ILE A 303 7.64 1.25 -4.52
N HIS A 304 6.39 0.87 -4.79
CA HIS A 304 5.50 0.20 -3.83
C HIS A 304 6.15 -1.01 -3.15
N THR A 305 5.92 -1.13 -1.85
CA THR A 305 6.54 -2.09 -0.93
C THR A 305 5.81 -3.44 -0.87
N GLY A 306 5.74 -4.17 -1.98
CA GLY A 306 5.05 -5.48 -2.01
C GLY A 306 5.67 -6.53 -1.06
N SER A 307 6.99 -6.65 -1.08
CA SER A 307 7.90 -7.33 -0.15
C SER A 307 9.31 -7.12 -0.69
N LYS A 308 10.37 -7.42 0.08
CA LYS A 308 11.75 -7.28 -0.41
C LYS A 308 11.98 -8.01 -1.73
N LYS A 309 11.53 -9.26 -1.84
CA LYS A 309 11.69 -10.06 -3.06
C LYS A 309 10.96 -9.44 -4.27
N ILE A 310 9.80 -8.86 -4.06
CA ILE A 310 9.04 -8.18 -5.13
C ILE A 310 9.75 -6.88 -5.52
N LEU A 311 10.18 -6.10 -4.54
CA LEU A 311 10.91 -4.86 -4.77
C LEU A 311 12.24 -5.11 -5.50
N ASP A 312 13.03 -6.10 -5.07
CA ASP A 312 14.26 -6.55 -5.75
C ASP A 312 13.98 -6.93 -7.22
N GLY A 313 12.87 -7.64 -7.47
CA GLY A 313 12.45 -8.02 -8.83
C GLY A 313 12.08 -6.83 -9.71
N VAL A 314 11.41 -5.81 -9.16
CA VAL A 314 11.11 -4.57 -9.86
C VAL A 314 12.40 -3.79 -10.14
N CYS A 315 13.29 -3.65 -9.15
CA CYS A 315 14.58 -3.00 -9.33
C CYS A 315 15.40 -3.68 -10.44
N PHE A 316 15.43 -5.01 -10.47
CA PHE A 316 16.11 -5.77 -11.52
C PHE A 316 15.57 -5.45 -12.92
N GLN A 317 14.23 -5.44 -13.09
CA GLN A 317 13.61 -5.10 -14.38
C GLN A 317 13.84 -3.64 -14.81
N LEU A 318 13.89 -2.72 -13.86
CA LEU A 318 14.18 -1.31 -14.08
C LEU A 318 15.69 -1.00 -14.17
N GLN A 319 16.55 -2.01 -14.09
CA GLN A 319 18.01 -1.89 -14.08
C GLN A 319 18.54 -0.97 -12.97
N LEU A 320 17.89 -0.99 -11.81
CA LEU A 320 18.26 -0.25 -10.61
C LEU A 320 19.03 -1.19 -9.65
N ALA A 321 20.17 -0.74 -9.13
CA ALA A 321 20.85 -1.45 -8.07
C ALA A 321 20.03 -1.35 -6.77
N THR A 322 19.85 -2.46 -6.05
CA THR A 322 19.02 -2.52 -4.84
C THR A 322 19.62 -1.78 -3.65
N ASP A 323 20.92 -1.52 -3.67
CA ASP A 323 21.68 -0.71 -2.71
C ASP A 323 21.84 0.76 -3.16
N SER A 324 21.23 1.15 -4.29
CA SER A 324 21.24 2.52 -4.79
C SER A 324 20.45 3.44 -3.86
N THR A 325 20.99 4.64 -3.64
CA THR A 325 20.28 5.72 -2.95
C THR A 325 18.92 6.04 -3.58
N LYS A 326 18.77 5.85 -4.90
CA LYS A 326 17.51 6.09 -5.64
C LYS A 326 16.32 5.28 -5.12
N VAL A 327 16.55 4.08 -4.59
CA VAL A 327 15.48 3.19 -4.11
C VAL A 327 15.44 3.07 -2.59
N HIS A 328 16.36 3.75 -1.89
CA HIS A 328 16.51 3.65 -0.44
C HIS A 328 15.21 3.90 0.32
N ASN A 329 14.45 4.94 -0.05
CA ASN A 329 13.19 5.28 0.60
C ASN A 329 12.12 4.16 0.48
N SER A 330 12.15 3.39 -0.61
CA SER A 330 11.24 2.24 -0.80
C SER A 330 11.58 1.11 0.17
N TYR A 331 12.86 0.79 0.34
CA TYR A 331 13.31 -0.23 1.30
C TYR A 331 13.10 0.23 2.74
N ASP A 332 13.40 1.49 3.05
CA ASP A 332 13.21 2.04 4.40
C ASP A 332 11.73 2.05 4.83
N VAL A 333 10.80 2.38 3.93
CA VAL A 333 9.37 2.29 4.23
C VAL A 333 8.93 0.84 4.42
N LEU A 334 9.42 -0.10 3.60
CA LEU A 334 9.13 -1.52 3.80
C LEU A 334 9.65 -2.03 5.14
N GLU A 335 10.89 -1.70 5.48
CA GLU A 335 11.57 -2.14 6.70
C GLU A 335 10.88 -1.64 7.96
N ASN A 336 10.51 -0.36 8.00
CA ASN A 336 10.02 0.31 9.20
C ASN A 336 8.50 0.33 9.36
N TYR A 337 7.73 0.12 8.28
CA TYR A 337 6.27 0.21 8.30
C TYR A 337 5.60 -1.04 7.72
N GLY A 338 6.34 -1.93 7.07
CA GLY A 338 5.78 -3.05 6.32
C GLY A 338 5.11 -2.60 5.01
N ASN A 339 4.29 -3.48 4.45
CA ASN A 339 3.47 -3.17 3.29
C ASN A 339 2.22 -2.39 3.75
N LEU A 340 2.18 -1.10 3.46
CA LEU A 340 1.05 -0.22 3.76
C LEU A 340 0.01 -0.17 2.63
N SER A 341 0.02 -1.16 1.72
CA SER A 341 -0.93 -1.24 0.61
C SER A 341 -0.98 0.07 -0.21
N SER A 342 -2.14 0.70 -0.34
CA SER A 342 -2.33 1.94 -1.11
C SER A 342 -1.56 3.15 -0.55
N ALA A 343 -1.22 3.15 0.73
CA ALA A 343 -0.54 4.27 1.39
C ALA A 343 0.99 4.24 1.20
N SER A 344 1.60 3.13 0.77
CA SER A 344 3.06 2.94 0.74
C SER A 344 3.80 4.06 0.01
N THR A 345 3.42 4.37 -1.23
CA THR A 345 4.09 5.41 -2.03
C THR A 345 3.85 6.82 -1.50
N GLY A 346 2.67 7.06 -0.90
CA GLY A 346 2.37 8.31 -0.20
C GLY A 346 3.23 8.51 1.05
N PHE A 347 3.54 7.44 1.80
CA PHE A 347 4.50 7.50 2.92
C PHE A 347 5.90 7.89 2.44
N MET A 348 6.36 7.36 1.31
CA MET A 348 7.63 7.75 0.71
C MET A 348 7.64 9.23 0.34
N LEU A 349 6.56 9.73 -0.26
CA LEU A 349 6.42 11.16 -0.59
C LEU A 349 6.43 12.05 0.66
N ALA A 350 5.74 11.66 1.72
CA ALA A 350 5.70 12.42 2.97
C ALA A 350 7.06 12.45 3.69
N ARG A 351 7.93 11.47 3.44
CA ARG A 351 9.28 11.40 4.02
C ARG A 351 10.34 12.11 3.17
N LYS A 352 10.01 12.45 1.92
CA LYS A 352 10.90 13.16 1.02
C LYS A 352 10.85 14.66 1.30
N THR A 353 11.78 15.13 2.15
CA THR A 353 11.87 16.55 2.55
C THR A 353 12.62 17.42 1.55
N GLU A 354 13.54 16.82 0.79
CA GLU A 354 14.39 17.52 -0.19
C GLU A 354 14.13 16.98 -1.60
N TRP A 355 14.10 17.90 -2.56
CA TRP A 355 13.86 17.64 -3.97
C TRP A 355 15.01 18.19 -4.79
N ALA A 356 16.09 17.43 -4.93
CA ALA A 356 17.25 17.82 -5.73
C ALA A 356 16.99 17.65 -7.23
N GLY A 357 16.16 16.68 -7.61
CA GLY A 357 15.78 16.41 -8.99
C GLY A 357 14.47 15.59 -9.09
N PRO A 358 14.17 15.06 -10.30
CA PRO A 358 12.95 14.31 -10.54
C PRO A 358 12.87 13.01 -9.74
N ALA A 359 11.65 12.60 -9.38
CA ALA A 359 11.36 11.32 -8.75
C ALA A 359 10.33 10.53 -9.57
N MET A 360 10.59 9.25 -9.79
CA MET A 360 9.65 8.30 -10.39
C MET A 360 8.86 7.60 -9.28
N VAL A 361 7.54 7.70 -9.29
CA VAL A 361 6.64 7.04 -8.35
C VAL A 361 5.98 5.85 -9.04
N VAL A 362 6.05 4.65 -8.44
CA VAL A 362 5.54 3.41 -9.05
C VAL A 362 4.70 2.63 -8.04
N GLY A 363 3.44 2.42 -8.35
CA GLY A 363 2.50 1.57 -7.59
C GLY A 363 2.00 0.42 -8.44
N PHE A 364 1.82 -0.77 -7.85
CA PHE A 364 1.24 -1.94 -8.53
C PHE A 364 0.58 -2.87 -7.53
N GLY A 365 -0.39 -3.66 -7.96
CA GLY A 365 -1.09 -4.60 -7.07
C GLY A 365 -2.36 -5.19 -7.63
N VAL A 366 -3.29 -5.46 -6.73
CA VAL A 366 -4.58 -6.09 -7.05
C VAL A 366 -5.26 -5.42 -8.24
N GLY A 367 -5.84 -6.26 -9.09
CA GLY A 367 -6.56 -5.74 -10.23
C GLY A 367 -6.38 -6.53 -11.54
N PHE A 368 -5.26 -7.01 -12.09
CA PHE A 368 -3.92 -6.57 -11.70
C PHE A 368 -3.62 -5.21 -12.34
N THR A 369 -3.03 -4.31 -11.59
CA THR A 369 -2.90 -2.92 -12.06
C THR A 369 -1.57 -2.31 -11.60
N ALA A 370 -1.02 -1.42 -12.42
CA ALA A 370 0.08 -0.56 -12.05
C ALA A 370 -0.18 0.88 -12.46
N SER A 371 0.51 1.78 -11.80
CA SER A 371 0.57 3.20 -12.15
C SER A 371 1.99 3.70 -11.94
N ALA A 372 2.51 4.48 -12.87
CA ALA A 372 3.75 5.23 -12.70
C ALA A 372 3.50 6.71 -12.96
N GLY A 373 4.27 7.56 -12.30
CA GLY A 373 4.17 9.02 -12.48
C GLY A 373 5.48 9.69 -12.13
N LEU A 374 5.82 10.73 -12.87
CA LEU A 374 7.01 11.54 -12.61
C LEU A 374 6.65 12.72 -11.72
N MET A 375 7.53 13.08 -10.80
CA MET A 375 7.44 14.31 -10.02
C MET A 375 8.72 15.12 -10.18
N SER A 376 8.60 16.43 -10.25
CA SER A 376 9.74 17.36 -10.32
C SER A 376 9.41 18.69 -9.67
N VAL A 377 10.42 19.42 -9.23
CA VAL A 377 10.30 20.84 -8.85
C VAL A 377 10.66 21.68 -10.07
N ASN A 378 9.78 22.61 -10.43
CA ASN A 378 9.98 23.57 -11.53
C ASN A 378 10.55 24.89 -10.99
#